data_9f9386c8b0be187d4e60f7e8f28e33a2
#
_entry.id   9f9386c8b0be187d4e60f7e8f28e33a2
#
_cell.length_a   1.000
_cell.length_b   1.000
_cell.length_c   1.000
_cell.angle_alpha   90.00
_cell.angle_beta   90.00
_cell.angle_gamma   90.00
#
_symmetry.space_group_name_H-M   'P 1'
#
loop_
_entity.id
_entity.type
_entity.pdbx_description
1 polymer ?
#
loop_
_entity_poly.entity_id
_entity_poly.type
_entity_poly.pdbx_seq_one_letter_code
_entity_poly.pdbx_strand_id
1 'polypeptide(L)'
;MHRFFLALFLFAFSALAVAQAPRESGDGFRNNYPHPEKPSFLAWQWERLRDGLPQPPPEGWNLPVMQTDPVALSAPDNNPSMTWVGHATLLVRLAGKNILFDPIFSERASPVGFAGPRRIVPLPIDIPQLPRIDVVMISHNHYDHLDMESVKRLAAMPQGSPRFLVPLGLKAWFTELGITQVDEYDWWQDTREDSLKITFVPVQHWSKRRLN
;
A
#
# COMPACT_ATOMS: atom_id res chain seq x y z
N MET A 1 -28.57 55.27 35.68
CA MET A 1 -28.27 54.97 34.28
C MET A 1 -26.94 54.19 34.26
N HIS A 2 -26.97 52.86 34.27
CA HIS A 2 -25.78 52.02 34.25
C HIS A 2 -25.65 51.42 32.83
N ARG A 3 -24.56 51.81 32.19
CA ARG A 3 -24.22 51.23 30.86
C ARG A 3 -23.39 49.97 31.09
N PHE A 4 -23.96 48.82 30.76
CA PHE A 4 -23.23 47.57 30.67
C PHE A 4 -22.48 47.55 29.32
N PHE A 5 -21.15 47.51 29.37
CA PHE A 5 -20.31 47.18 28.22
C PHE A 5 -20.22 45.65 28.14
N LEU A 6 -20.81 45.08 27.10
CA LEU A 6 -20.68 43.67 26.72
C LEU A 6 -19.39 43.55 25.90
N ALA A 7 -18.33 43.02 26.49
CA ALA A 7 -17.09 42.67 25.77
C ALA A 7 -17.28 41.35 25.07
N LEU A 8 -17.38 41.39 23.74
CA LEU A 8 -17.43 40.21 22.88
C LEU A 8 -16.00 39.67 22.71
N PHE A 9 -15.66 38.56 23.40
CA PHE A 9 -14.43 37.84 23.15
C PHE A 9 -14.59 36.97 21.88
N LEU A 10 -14.06 37.48 20.77
CA LEU A 10 -13.85 36.69 19.56
C LEU A 10 -12.67 35.73 19.80
N PHE A 11 -12.94 34.47 20.10
CA PHE A 11 -11.95 33.42 20.00
C PHE A 11 -11.68 33.17 18.50
N ALA A 12 -10.63 33.77 17.99
CA ALA A 12 -10.05 33.40 16.72
C ALA A 12 -9.39 32.02 16.90
N PHE A 13 -10.05 30.94 16.51
CA PHE A 13 -9.40 29.67 16.30
C PHE A 13 -8.45 29.84 15.11
N SER A 14 -7.21 30.19 15.40
CA SER A 14 -6.11 30.04 14.44
C SER A 14 -5.96 28.53 14.24
N ALA A 15 -6.54 28.02 13.15
CA ALA A 15 -6.13 26.73 12.63
C ALA A 15 -4.63 26.86 12.31
N LEU A 16 -3.80 26.33 13.18
CA LEU A 16 -2.39 26.11 12.90
C LEU A 16 -2.38 25.19 11.68
N ALA A 17 -2.23 25.78 10.50
CA ALA A 17 -1.80 25.07 9.33
C ALA A 17 -0.45 24.46 9.71
N VAL A 18 -0.44 23.19 10.06
CA VAL A 18 0.80 22.44 10.22
C VAL A 18 1.45 22.53 8.86
N ALA A 19 2.45 23.39 8.74
CA ALA A 19 3.23 23.55 7.53
C ALA A 19 3.79 22.14 7.22
N GLN A 20 3.27 21.55 6.16
CA GLN A 20 3.73 20.27 5.71
C GLN A 20 5.17 20.48 5.24
N ALA A 21 6.13 19.92 5.97
CA ALA A 21 7.53 19.97 5.57
C ALA A 21 7.67 19.34 4.17
N PRO A 22 8.48 19.93 3.27
CA PRO A 22 8.72 19.32 1.96
C PRO A 22 9.20 17.90 2.15
N ARG A 23 8.52 16.94 1.52
CA ARG A 23 8.78 15.52 1.68
C ARG A 23 9.87 15.04 0.77
N GLU A 24 10.02 15.72 -0.36
CA GLU A 24 11.12 15.53 -1.28
C GLU A 24 12.21 16.54 -0.95
N SER A 25 13.41 16.05 -0.68
CA SER A 25 14.63 16.83 -0.60
C SER A 25 15.58 16.31 -1.66
N GLY A 26 16.64 17.05 -2.00
CA GLY A 26 17.66 16.58 -2.94
C GLY A 26 18.21 15.17 -2.63
N ASP A 27 18.02 14.70 -1.40
CA ASP A 27 18.43 13.38 -0.90
C ASP A 27 17.29 12.35 -0.81
N GLY A 28 16.09 12.63 -1.34
CA GLY A 28 14.92 11.76 -1.33
C GLY A 28 13.85 12.14 -0.28
N PHE A 29 13.00 11.17 0.06
CA PHE A 29 11.88 11.38 0.98
C PHE A 29 12.30 11.29 2.44
N ARG A 30 11.64 12.07 3.31
CA ARG A 30 11.91 12.10 4.76
C ARG A 30 10.72 11.57 5.54
N ASN A 31 11.01 10.88 6.63
CA ASN A 31 10.01 10.52 7.64
C ASN A 31 9.68 11.73 8.53
N ASN A 32 8.48 11.73 9.12
CA ASN A 32 8.05 12.76 10.09
C ASN A 32 8.92 12.74 11.37
N TYR A 33 9.43 11.57 11.73
CA TYR A 33 10.25 11.40 12.92
C TYR A 33 11.62 10.81 12.54
N PRO A 34 12.66 11.10 13.32
CA PRO A 34 13.96 10.49 13.13
C PRO A 34 13.85 8.97 13.08
N HIS A 35 14.50 8.37 12.11
CA HIS A 35 14.61 6.92 12.04
C HIS A 35 15.85 6.48 12.85
N PRO A 36 15.79 5.41 13.66
CA PRO A 36 16.98 4.81 14.24
C PRO A 36 18.01 4.52 13.16
N GLU A 37 19.28 4.72 13.47
CA GLU A 37 20.35 4.35 12.55
C GLU A 37 20.20 2.88 12.15
N LYS A 38 20.14 2.62 10.86
CA LYS A 38 20.07 1.26 10.35
C LYS A 38 21.49 0.69 10.26
N PRO A 39 21.67 -0.59 10.63
CA PRO A 39 22.91 -1.26 10.32
C PRO A 39 23.15 -1.19 8.81
N SER A 40 24.42 -1.05 8.41
CA SER A 40 24.74 -1.09 6.98
C SER A 40 24.28 -2.42 6.36
N PHE A 41 24.03 -2.42 5.05
CA PHE A 41 23.63 -3.65 4.35
C PHE A 41 24.61 -4.80 4.60
N LEU A 42 25.92 -4.50 4.66
CA LEU A 42 26.94 -5.50 4.96
C LEU A 42 26.86 -6.03 6.39
N ALA A 43 26.59 -5.16 7.37
CA ALA A 43 26.39 -5.58 8.77
C ALA A 43 25.16 -6.48 8.90
N TRP A 44 24.05 -6.10 8.26
CA TRP A 44 22.84 -6.92 8.24
C TRP A 44 23.04 -8.28 7.54
N GLN A 45 23.78 -8.33 6.42
CA GLN A 45 24.14 -9.60 5.78
C GLN A 45 25.04 -10.47 6.66
N TRP A 46 25.99 -9.84 7.37
CA TRP A 46 26.85 -10.54 8.31
C TRP A 46 26.07 -11.16 9.47
N GLU A 47 25.13 -10.42 10.05
CA GLU A 47 24.23 -10.95 11.09
C GLU A 47 23.46 -12.16 10.58
N ARG A 48 22.89 -12.09 9.37
CA ARG A 48 22.18 -13.22 8.74
C ARG A 48 23.07 -14.43 8.50
N LEU A 49 24.32 -14.22 8.13
CA LEU A 49 25.28 -15.33 7.94
C LEU A 49 25.69 -15.94 9.28
N ARG A 50 25.89 -15.11 10.30
CA ARG A 50 26.28 -15.55 11.63
C ARG A 50 25.17 -16.25 12.39
N ASP A 51 23.98 -15.67 12.40
CA ASP A 51 22.85 -16.08 13.24
C ASP A 51 21.88 -16.99 12.48
N GLY A 52 22.02 -17.09 11.16
CA GLY A 52 21.12 -17.80 10.29
C GLY A 52 19.80 -17.07 10.06
N LEU A 53 18.93 -17.67 9.25
CA LEU A 53 17.53 -17.24 9.12
C LEU A 53 16.66 -18.03 10.10
N PRO A 54 15.57 -17.45 10.59
CA PRO A 54 14.58 -18.21 11.33
C PRO A 54 14.19 -19.45 10.55
N GLN A 55 14.32 -20.61 11.19
CA GLN A 55 13.96 -21.88 10.58
C GLN A 55 12.46 -22.11 10.74
N PRO A 56 11.79 -22.71 9.77
CA PRO A 56 10.41 -23.14 9.96
C PRO A 56 10.33 -24.16 11.11
N PRO A 57 9.17 -24.27 11.77
CA PRO A 57 8.92 -25.37 12.70
C PRO A 57 9.22 -26.73 12.03
N PRO A 58 9.56 -27.79 12.78
CA PRO A 58 9.84 -29.10 12.22
C PRO A 58 8.71 -29.66 11.33
N GLU A 59 7.46 -29.34 11.67
CA GLU A 59 6.24 -29.66 10.90
C GLU A 59 5.99 -28.72 9.71
N GLY A 60 6.85 -27.72 9.51
CA GLY A 60 6.66 -26.66 8.52
C GLY A 60 5.66 -25.60 8.98
N TRP A 61 5.40 -24.63 8.08
CA TRP A 61 4.40 -23.58 8.31
C TRP A 61 3.00 -24.12 7.97
N ASN A 62 2.35 -24.79 8.92
CA ASN A 62 0.99 -25.29 8.74
C ASN A 62 -0.04 -24.23 9.17
N LEU A 63 -0.14 -23.16 8.41
CA LEU A 63 -1.09 -22.06 8.67
C LEU A 63 -2.43 -22.37 7.99
N PRO A 64 -3.55 -22.27 8.71
CA PRO A 64 -4.86 -22.49 8.12
C PRO A 64 -5.16 -21.43 7.06
N VAL A 65 -5.58 -21.87 5.88
CA VAL A 65 -6.01 -20.97 4.80
C VAL A 65 -7.46 -21.29 4.49
N MET A 66 -8.31 -20.28 4.71
CA MET A 66 -9.71 -20.34 4.26
C MET A 66 -9.74 -20.01 2.77
N GLN A 67 -10.20 -20.92 1.95
CA GLN A 67 -10.39 -20.67 0.53
C GLN A 67 -11.51 -19.62 0.36
N THR A 68 -11.26 -18.63 -0.46
CA THR A 68 -12.23 -17.57 -0.72
C THR A 68 -13.13 -17.98 -1.88
N ASP A 69 -14.44 -17.85 -1.70
CA ASP A 69 -15.41 -18.11 -2.77
C ASP A 69 -15.46 -16.90 -3.73
N PRO A 70 -15.01 -17.06 -4.99
CA PRO A 70 -15.04 -15.98 -5.99
C PRO A 70 -16.47 -15.49 -6.29
N VAL A 71 -17.46 -16.37 -6.20
CA VAL A 71 -18.88 -16.02 -6.45
C VAL A 71 -19.37 -15.09 -5.34
N ALA A 72 -19.09 -15.42 -4.09
CA ALA A 72 -19.42 -14.56 -2.96
C ALA A 72 -18.71 -13.20 -3.02
N LEU A 73 -17.46 -13.17 -3.46
CA LEU A 73 -16.74 -11.91 -3.66
C LEU A 73 -17.31 -11.04 -4.80
N SER A 74 -17.87 -11.68 -5.81
CA SER A 74 -18.45 -10.98 -6.98
C SER A 74 -19.93 -10.62 -6.79
N ALA A 75 -20.58 -11.15 -5.77
CA ALA A 75 -21.99 -10.89 -5.50
C ALA A 75 -22.21 -9.41 -5.18
N PRO A 76 -23.29 -8.80 -5.71
CA PRO A 76 -23.67 -7.45 -5.35
C PRO A 76 -24.00 -7.40 -3.85
N ASP A 77 -23.12 -6.83 -3.08
CA ASP A 77 -23.32 -6.61 -1.65
C ASP A 77 -22.81 -5.21 -1.29
N ASN A 78 -23.69 -4.41 -0.70
CA ASN A 78 -23.34 -3.07 -0.26
C ASN A 78 -22.75 -3.05 1.17
N ASN A 79 -22.67 -4.20 1.84
CA ASN A 79 -22.06 -4.28 3.15
C ASN A 79 -20.54 -4.13 3.04
N PRO A 80 -19.93 -3.27 3.86
CA PRO A 80 -18.48 -3.18 3.90
C PRO A 80 -17.86 -4.52 4.28
N SER A 81 -16.84 -4.93 3.54
CA SER A 81 -16.09 -6.15 3.86
C SER A 81 -14.61 -5.99 3.56
N MET A 82 -13.79 -6.77 4.26
CA MET A 82 -12.36 -6.83 4.06
C MET A 82 -11.91 -8.29 4.01
N THR A 83 -11.24 -8.67 2.93
CA THR A 83 -10.69 -10.01 2.73
C THR A 83 -9.17 -9.91 2.71
N TRP A 84 -8.51 -10.60 3.63
CA TRP A 84 -7.06 -10.72 3.62
C TRP A 84 -6.65 -11.78 2.58
N VAL A 85 -5.95 -11.35 1.54
CA VAL A 85 -5.47 -12.21 0.45
C VAL A 85 -4.11 -12.83 0.76
N GLY A 86 -3.35 -12.18 1.62
CA GLY A 86 -2.06 -12.68 2.09
C GLY A 86 -0.99 -11.57 2.10
N HIS A 87 -0.01 -11.69 2.98
CA HIS A 87 1.00 -10.69 3.27
C HIS A 87 0.34 -9.33 3.53
N ALA A 88 0.64 -8.30 2.71
CA ALA A 88 0.05 -6.97 2.80
C ALA A 88 -1.20 -6.79 1.91
N THR A 89 -1.57 -7.81 1.13
CA THR A 89 -2.67 -7.69 0.18
C THR A 89 -4.02 -7.82 0.87
N LEU A 90 -4.82 -6.76 0.77
CA LEU A 90 -6.19 -6.69 1.28
C LEU A 90 -7.14 -6.30 0.15
N LEU A 91 -8.23 -7.05 -0.01
CA LEU A 91 -9.37 -6.64 -0.82
C LEU A 91 -10.44 -6.03 0.08
N VAL A 92 -10.70 -4.75 -0.10
CA VAL A 92 -11.73 -4.01 0.64
C VAL A 92 -12.89 -3.70 -0.30
N ARG A 93 -14.10 -4.08 0.12
CA ARG A 93 -15.34 -3.71 -0.55
C ARG A 93 -16.01 -2.63 0.28
N LEU A 94 -16.19 -1.46 -0.31
CA LEU A 94 -16.74 -0.31 0.39
C LEU A 94 -17.49 0.60 -0.59
N ALA A 95 -18.70 0.99 -0.25
CA ALA A 95 -19.56 1.86 -1.06
C ALA A 95 -19.68 1.42 -2.53
N GLY A 96 -19.81 0.10 -2.76
CA GLY A 96 -19.95 -0.49 -4.10
C GLY A 96 -18.66 -0.54 -4.92
N LYS A 97 -17.50 -0.26 -4.30
CA LYS A 97 -16.16 -0.32 -4.92
C LYS A 97 -15.34 -1.47 -4.38
N ASN A 98 -14.57 -2.09 -5.24
CA ASN A 98 -13.54 -3.08 -4.91
C ASN A 98 -12.17 -2.41 -4.94
N ILE A 99 -11.54 -2.31 -3.78
CA ILE A 99 -10.27 -1.63 -3.57
C ILE A 99 -9.24 -2.67 -3.15
N LEU A 100 -8.15 -2.78 -3.89
CA LEU A 100 -7.09 -3.74 -3.60
C LEU A 100 -5.84 -3.00 -3.12
N PHE A 101 -5.37 -3.34 -1.92
CA PHE A 101 -4.17 -2.76 -1.31
C PHE A 101 -2.97 -3.67 -1.54
N ASP A 102 -1.83 -3.06 -1.88
CA ASP A 102 -0.50 -3.68 -1.96
C ASP A 102 -0.53 -5.10 -2.59
N PRO A 103 -0.98 -5.22 -3.85
CA PRO A 103 -1.20 -6.52 -4.47
C PRO A 103 0.12 -7.24 -4.73
N ILE A 104 0.36 -8.32 -4.00
CA ILE A 104 1.43 -9.27 -4.26
C ILE A 104 0.84 -10.67 -4.48
N PHE A 105 0.81 -11.11 -5.73
CA PHE A 105 0.36 -12.44 -6.15
C PHE A 105 1.51 -13.32 -6.62
N SER A 106 2.69 -12.76 -6.81
CA SER A 106 3.92 -13.52 -7.14
C SER A 106 4.32 -14.46 -6.01
N GLU A 107 5.02 -15.52 -6.36
CA GLU A 107 5.55 -16.49 -5.40
C GLU A 107 6.66 -15.88 -4.52
N ARG A 108 7.35 -14.86 -5.04
CA ARG A 108 8.49 -14.23 -4.36
C ARG A 108 8.37 -12.71 -4.34
N ALA A 109 8.71 -12.14 -3.20
CA ALA A 109 8.90 -10.69 -3.05
C ALA A 109 10.32 -10.31 -3.54
N SER A 110 10.48 -10.20 -4.86
CA SER A 110 11.80 -10.03 -5.47
C SER A 110 11.72 -9.42 -6.85
N PRO A 111 12.77 -8.74 -7.34
CA PRO A 111 12.87 -8.31 -8.74
C PRO A 111 13.02 -9.48 -9.71
N VAL A 112 13.30 -10.68 -9.24
CA VAL A 112 13.52 -11.89 -10.04
C VAL A 112 12.75 -13.09 -9.49
N GLY A 113 12.22 -13.94 -10.36
CA GLY A 113 11.37 -15.06 -9.95
C GLY A 113 12.10 -16.25 -9.29
N PHE A 114 13.42 -16.33 -9.43
CA PHE A 114 14.21 -17.47 -8.95
C PHE A 114 14.88 -17.26 -7.58
N ALA A 115 14.95 -16.01 -7.09
CA ALA A 115 15.63 -15.66 -5.84
C ALA A 115 14.78 -14.70 -5.00
N GLY A 116 15.10 -14.60 -3.70
CA GLY A 116 14.41 -13.73 -2.74
C GLY A 116 13.36 -14.47 -1.89
N PRO A 117 12.74 -13.78 -0.93
CA PRO A 117 11.77 -14.36 -0.02
C PRO A 117 10.60 -15.00 -0.76
N ARG A 118 10.31 -16.25 -0.42
CA ARG A 118 9.21 -17.02 -1.01
C ARG A 118 7.96 -16.88 -0.14
N ARG A 119 6.80 -16.92 -0.80
CA ARG A 119 5.51 -17.00 -0.12
C ARG A 119 5.44 -18.28 0.71
N ILE A 120 5.08 -18.14 1.97
CA ILE A 120 4.92 -19.27 2.90
C ILE A 120 3.47 -19.75 2.88
N VAL A 121 2.51 -18.81 2.88
CA VAL A 121 1.07 -19.11 2.92
C VAL A 121 0.52 -19.10 1.50
N PRO A 122 -0.17 -20.17 1.06
CA PRO A 122 -0.84 -20.19 -0.24
C PRO A 122 -1.84 -19.03 -0.38
N LEU A 123 -2.05 -18.58 -1.60
CA LEU A 123 -3.09 -17.59 -1.90
C LEU A 123 -4.48 -18.23 -1.72
N PRO A 124 -5.40 -17.57 -0.99
CA PRO A 124 -6.79 -18.02 -0.89
C PRO A 124 -7.59 -17.77 -2.18
N ILE A 125 -7.08 -16.90 -3.05
CA ILE A 125 -7.66 -16.51 -4.35
C ILE A 125 -6.57 -15.93 -5.25
N ASP A 126 -6.63 -16.13 -6.57
CA ASP A 126 -5.72 -15.51 -7.55
C ASP A 126 -6.44 -14.47 -8.40
N ILE A 127 -5.66 -13.63 -9.10
CA ILE A 127 -6.14 -12.49 -9.89
C ILE A 127 -7.30 -12.83 -10.85
N PRO A 128 -7.27 -13.95 -11.62
CA PRO A 128 -8.39 -14.28 -12.51
C PRO A 128 -9.73 -14.54 -11.80
N GLN A 129 -9.67 -14.81 -10.52
CA GLN A 129 -10.84 -15.11 -9.68
C GLN A 129 -11.35 -13.88 -8.92
N LEU A 130 -10.61 -12.76 -8.94
CA LEU A 130 -11.01 -11.52 -8.30
C LEU A 130 -12.25 -10.92 -9.01
N PRO A 131 -13.14 -10.25 -8.28
CA PRO A 131 -14.12 -9.37 -8.90
C PRO A 131 -13.40 -8.27 -9.69
N ARG A 132 -14.15 -7.51 -10.50
CA ARG A 132 -13.61 -6.29 -11.08
C ARG A 132 -13.02 -5.42 -9.96
N ILE A 133 -11.77 -5.00 -10.12
CA ILE A 133 -11.12 -4.07 -9.21
C ILE A 133 -11.26 -2.65 -9.75
N ASP A 134 -11.81 -1.76 -8.93
CA ASP A 134 -11.98 -0.35 -9.30
C ASP A 134 -10.70 0.44 -9.03
N VAL A 135 -10.09 0.22 -7.87
CA VAL A 135 -8.91 0.95 -7.41
C VAL A 135 -7.87 -0.02 -6.86
N VAL A 136 -6.61 0.20 -7.23
CA VAL A 136 -5.44 -0.41 -6.59
C VAL A 136 -4.67 0.67 -5.86
N MET A 137 -4.39 0.46 -4.58
CA MET A 137 -3.59 1.36 -3.75
C MET A 137 -2.26 0.74 -3.41
N ILE A 138 -1.17 1.49 -3.64
CA ILE A 138 0.19 1.09 -3.29
C ILE A 138 0.68 1.96 -2.14
N SER A 139 1.09 1.33 -1.04
CA SER A 139 1.60 2.06 0.12
C SER A 139 3.02 2.57 -0.07
N HIS A 140 3.91 1.76 -0.64
CA HIS A 140 5.30 2.08 -0.91
C HIS A 140 5.94 1.09 -1.91
N ASN A 141 7.20 1.29 -2.26
CA ASN A 141 7.83 0.59 -3.38
C ASN A 141 8.63 -0.67 -3.03
N HIS A 142 8.56 -1.21 -1.82
CA HIS A 142 9.18 -2.50 -1.53
C HIS A 142 8.57 -3.63 -2.38
N TYR A 143 9.37 -4.67 -2.64
CA TYR A 143 8.96 -5.76 -3.55
C TYR A 143 7.80 -6.60 -3.03
N ASP A 144 7.54 -6.57 -1.74
CA ASP A 144 6.43 -7.26 -1.06
C ASP A 144 5.14 -6.41 -0.96
N HIS A 145 5.16 -5.18 -1.50
CA HIS A 145 4.01 -4.27 -1.61
C HIS A 145 3.74 -3.82 -3.04
N LEU A 146 4.80 -3.62 -3.83
CA LEU A 146 4.73 -3.27 -5.25
C LEU A 146 5.33 -4.39 -6.08
N ASP A 147 4.50 -5.35 -6.46
CA ASP A 147 4.88 -6.49 -7.30
C ASP A 147 4.57 -6.20 -8.77
N MET A 148 5.62 -6.17 -9.60
CA MET A 148 5.52 -5.83 -11.02
C MET A 148 4.61 -6.77 -11.79
N GLU A 149 4.69 -8.07 -11.51
CA GLU A 149 3.88 -9.07 -12.21
C GLU A 149 2.40 -8.93 -11.85
N SER A 150 2.11 -8.74 -10.56
CA SER A 150 0.74 -8.50 -10.10
C SER A 150 0.14 -7.24 -10.72
N VAL A 151 0.90 -6.14 -10.77
CA VAL A 151 0.47 -4.87 -11.35
C VAL A 151 0.15 -5.05 -12.85
N LYS A 152 1.00 -5.73 -13.62
CA LYS A 152 0.77 -6.01 -15.04
C LYS A 152 -0.47 -6.87 -15.25
N ARG A 153 -0.63 -7.94 -14.46
CA ARG A 153 -1.81 -8.82 -14.55
C ARG A 153 -3.11 -8.08 -14.21
N LEU A 154 -3.09 -7.24 -13.18
CA LEU A 154 -4.23 -6.40 -12.81
C LEU A 154 -4.57 -5.38 -13.89
N ALA A 155 -3.57 -4.72 -14.48
CA ALA A 155 -3.79 -3.78 -15.59
C ALA A 155 -4.36 -4.44 -16.84
N ALA A 156 -4.11 -5.74 -17.03
CA ALA A 156 -4.59 -6.53 -18.16
C ALA A 156 -5.88 -7.31 -17.86
N MET A 157 -6.58 -7.03 -16.77
CA MET A 157 -7.82 -7.74 -16.43
C MET A 157 -8.89 -7.55 -17.51
N PRO A 158 -9.63 -8.61 -17.88
CA PRO A 158 -10.70 -8.52 -18.91
C PRO A 158 -11.80 -7.52 -18.55
N GLN A 159 -12.03 -7.27 -17.26
CA GLN A 159 -13.02 -6.32 -16.75
C GLN A 159 -12.57 -4.85 -16.87
N GLY A 160 -11.35 -4.62 -17.37
CA GLY A 160 -10.69 -3.33 -17.50
C GLY A 160 -9.60 -3.11 -16.45
N SER A 161 -8.63 -2.26 -16.80
CA SER A 161 -7.57 -1.85 -15.88
C SER A 161 -8.14 -1.06 -14.71
N PRO A 162 -7.76 -1.37 -13.46
CA PRO A 162 -8.09 -0.52 -12.31
C PRO A 162 -7.38 0.83 -12.38
N ARG A 163 -7.87 1.79 -11.61
CA ARG A 163 -7.15 3.03 -11.33
C ARG A 163 -6.10 2.77 -10.25
N PHE A 164 -4.83 3.06 -10.53
CA PHE A 164 -3.75 2.91 -9.57
C PHE A 164 -3.52 4.23 -8.82
N LEU A 165 -3.56 4.20 -7.49
CA LEU A 165 -3.22 5.32 -6.61
C LEU A 165 -1.91 4.99 -5.91
N VAL A 166 -0.88 5.79 -6.16
CA VAL A 166 0.48 5.46 -5.76
C VAL A 166 1.17 6.63 -5.05
N PRO A 167 2.22 6.39 -4.25
CA PRO A 167 3.03 7.45 -3.67
C PRO A 167 3.72 8.29 -4.73
N LEU A 168 3.98 9.55 -4.38
CA LEU A 168 4.79 10.48 -5.17
C LEU A 168 6.11 9.83 -5.63
N GLY A 169 6.43 10.00 -6.91
CA GLY A 169 7.63 9.45 -7.56
C GLY A 169 7.44 8.05 -8.16
N LEU A 170 6.28 7.40 -8.06
CA LEU A 170 6.05 6.08 -8.65
C LEU A 170 5.33 6.10 -10.00
N LYS A 171 4.67 7.18 -10.38
CA LYS A 171 3.92 7.28 -11.63
C LYS A 171 4.77 6.95 -12.87
N ALA A 172 6.01 7.44 -12.91
CA ALA A 172 6.93 7.17 -14.02
C ALA A 172 7.17 5.66 -14.21
N TRP A 173 7.37 4.91 -13.12
CA TRP A 173 7.55 3.47 -13.16
C TRP A 173 6.34 2.73 -13.75
N PHE A 174 5.11 3.14 -13.42
CA PHE A 174 3.89 2.59 -14.02
C PHE A 174 3.78 2.93 -15.51
N THR A 175 4.12 4.17 -15.87
CA THR A 175 4.09 4.62 -17.27
C THR A 175 5.09 3.85 -18.14
N GLU A 176 6.29 3.55 -17.62
CA GLU A 176 7.29 2.70 -18.29
C GLU A 176 6.76 1.28 -18.57
N LEU A 177 5.83 0.78 -17.75
CA LEU A 177 5.14 -0.49 -17.97
C LEU A 177 3.94 -0.38 -18.92
N GLY A 178 3.66 0.81 -19.48
CA GLY A 178 2.51 1.06 -20.33
C GLY A 178 1.19 1.24 -19.59
N ILE A 179 1.22 1.41 -18.27
CA ILE A 179 0.03 1.60 -17.43
C ILE A 179 -0.21 3.10 -17.28
N THR A 180 -1.31 3.60 -17.85
CA THR A 180 -1.63 5.03 -17.89
C THR A 180 -2.69 5.46 -16.87
N GLN A 181 -3.50 4.54 -16.37
CA GLN A 181 -4.50 4.81 -15.33
C GLN A 181 -3.84 4.85 -13.94
N VAL A 182 -2.91 5.77 -13.75
CA VAL A 182 -2.14 5.92 -12.52
C VAL A 182 -2.05 7.39 -12.10
N ASP A 183 -2.40 7.63 -10.85
CA ASP A 183 -2.27 8.92 -10.19
C ASP A 183 -1.38 8.80 -8.97
N GLU A 184 -0.45 9.75 -8.80
CA GLU A 184 0.43 9.78 -7.64
C GLU A 184 0.04 10.89 -6.67
N TYR A 185 0.22 10.61 -5.39
CA TYR A 185 -0.18 11.47 -4.29
C TYR A 185 0.95 11.63 -3.27
N ASP A 186 1.06 12.85 -2.80
CA ASP A 186 1.83 13.18 -1.61
C ASP A 186 0.96 13.09 -0.35
N TRP A 187 1.56 13.15 0.82
CA TRP A 187 0.87 13.14 2.10
C TRP A 187 -0.19 14.23 2.19
N TRP A 188 -1.34 13.88 2.73
CA TRP A 188 -2.51 14.75 2.92
C TRP A 188 -3.20 15.20 1.63
N GLN A 189 -2.70 14.78 0.47
CA GLN A 189 -3.46 14.91 -0.76
C GLN A 189 -4.59 13.89 -0.80
N ASP A 190 -5.69 14.28 -1.38
CA ASP A 190 -6.86 13.42 -1.50
C ASP A 190 -7.40 13.35 -2.93
N THR A 191 -8.18 12.32 -3.17
CA THR A 191 -8.94 12.11 -4.39
C THR A 191 -10.31 11.54 -4.06
N ARG A 192 -11.15 11.44 -5.07
CA ARG A 192 -12.45 10.78 -4.95
C ARG A 192 -12.57 9.62 -5.92
N GLU A 193 -13.27 8.61 -5.44
CA GLU A 193 -13.79 7.53 -6.25
C GLU A 193 -15.28 7.43 -5.92
N ASP A 194 -16.12 8.03 -6.78
CA ASP A 194 -17.55 8.29 -6.53
C ASP A 194 -17.79 8.98 -5.16
N SER A 195 -18.48 8.30 -4.24
CA SER A 195 -18.76 8.82 -2.90
C SER A 195 -17.59 8.70 -1.93
N LEU A 196 -16.57 7.88 -2.24
CA LEU A 196 -15.43 7.67 -1.38
C LEU A 196 -14.43 8.82 -1.49
N LYS A 197 -14.04 9.38 -0.37
CA LYS A 197 -12.85 10.22 -0.24
C LYS A 197 -11.68 9.36 0.19
N ILE A 198 -10.61 9.40 -0.59
CA ILE A 198 -9.37 8.67 -0.35
C ILE A 198 -8.28 9.68 -0.06
N THR A 199 -7.66 9.60 1.11
CA THR A 199 -6.59 10.52 1.52
C THR A 199 -5.30 9.75 1.71
N PHE A 200 -4.21 10.21 1.11
CA PHE A 200 -2.88 9.64 1.30
C PHE A 200 -2.29 10.18 2.61
N VAL A 201 -2.01 9.30 3.55
CA VAL A 201 -1.53 9.67 4.89
C VAL A 201 -0.08 9.25 5.12
N PRO A 202 0.70 10.00 5.95
CA PRO A 202 2.07 9.65 6.25
C PRO A 202 2.19 8.33 7.02
N VAL A 203 3.21 7.56 6.69
CA VAL A 203 3.61 6.35 7.39
C VAL A 203 5.09 6.43 7.74
N GLN A 204 5.46 6.01 8.94
CA GLN A 204 6.85 5.94 9.38
C GLN A 204 7.49 4.67 8.82
N HIS A 205 8.17 4.78 7.69
CA HIS A 205 8.82 3.66 7.02
C HIS A 205 9.98 4.15 6.13
N TRP A 206 10.70 3.23 5.53
CA TRP A 206 11.72 3.52 4.51
C TRP A 206 11.29 2.89 3.20
N SER A 207 11.87 3.36 2.11
CA SER A 207 11.54 2.93 0.76
C SER A 207 12.84 2.79 -0.03
N LYS A 208 13.06 1.63 -0.63
CA LYS A 208 14.20 1.40 -1.52
C LYS A 208 13.90 0.25 -2.49
N ARG A 209 14.10 0.49 -3.79
CA ARG A 209 13.90 -0.52 -4.84
C ARG A 209 15.16 -0.75 -5.69
N ARG A 210 16.17 0.12 -5.57
CA ARG A 210 17.45 0.00 -6.27
C ARG A 210 18.57 -0.32 -5.29
N LEU A 211 19.65 -0.95 -5.79
CA LEU A 211 20.81 -1.33 -4.98
C LEU A 211 21.79 -0.16 -4.73
N ASN A 212 21.55 1.00 -5.34
CA ASN A 212 22.37 2.21 -5.21
C ASN A 212 21.82 3.19 -4.19
#